data_c91eb5d02d9c60aa375f0e6b32e71567
#
_entry.id   c91eb5d02d9c60aa375f0e6b32e71567
#
_cell.length_a   1.000
_cell.length_b   1.000
_cell.length_c   1.000
_cell.angle_alpha   90.00
_cell.angle_beta   90.00
_cell.angle_gamma   90.00
#
_symmetry.space_group_name_H-M   'P 1'
#
loop_
_entity.id
_entity.type
_entity.pdbx_description
1 polymer ?
#
loop_
_entity_poly.entity_id
_entity_poly.type
_entity_poly.pdbx_seq_one_letter_code
_entity_poly.pdbx_strand_id
1 'polypeptide(L)'
;MCTMITGERPYPSLLGVTAHEMAHAWFQHLLATNEAKHSWMDEGFTEYVTSLSENYVNDKDPEFPHKSSYDRYYLLASSGFEQAQTIHSDRYDYNFAYGASAYSKGSVFLSQLGYIIGKDNLNKTLKRYYTEFKFKHPTPNDFKRIAEKVSDLELEWYLNEWTRTPHKVDYGIDISLLESDRVITLKRIGRIPMPIEIVVSFEDGSSDMYYIPNDLLYGYKSFNDEVYLMEPWNWVSKEYEFEVVGSKKITKVEIDP
;
A
#
# COMPACT_ATOMS: atom_id res chain seq x y z
N MET A 1 -8.99 -19.34 18.15
CA MET A 1 -8.00 -19.92 19.06
C MET A 1 -7.55 -18.80 19.99
N CYS A 2 -7.78 -18.93 21.27
CA CYS A 2 -7.37 -17.87 22.20
C CYS A 2 -5.90 -18.07 22.54
N THR A 3 -5.01 -17.25 22.01
CA THR A 3 -3.58 -17.33 22.34
C THR A 3 -3.39 -16.89 23.79
N MET A 4 -2.93 -17.79 24.62
CA MET A 4 -2.55 -17.43 25.98
C MET A 4 -1.26 -16.63 25.93
N ILE A 5 -1.35 -15.34 26.23
CA ILE A 5 -0.19 -14.47 26.41
C ILE A 5 0.45 -14.86 27.73
N THR A 6 1.55 -15.60 27.67
CA THR A 6 2.28 -16.04 28.85
C THR A 6 3.55 -15.20 29.02
N GLY A 7 3.82 -14.73 30.24
CA GLY A 7 5.01 -13.98 30.62
C GLY A 7 4.78 -12.47 30.74
N GLU A 8 5.70 -11.82 31.44
CA GLU A 8 5.72 -10.37 31.56
C GLU A 8 6.23 -9.74 30.24
N ARG A 9 5.37 -8.94 29.60
CA ARG A 9 5.74 -8.16 28.41
C ARG A 9 5.65 -6.68 28.72
N PRO A 10 6.53 -5.83 28.17
CA PRO A 10 6.36 -4.38 28.22
C PRO A 10 5.01 -3.97 27.64
N TYR A 11 4.37 -2.94 28.22
CA TYR A 11 3.04 -2.49 27.81
C TYR A 11 2.86 -2.30 26.30
N PRO A 12 3.78 -1.66 25.54
CA PRO A 12 3.63 -1.51 24.11
C PRO A 12 3.53 -2.84 23.36
N SER A 13 4.38 -3.79 23.71
CA SER A 13 4.37 -5.14 23.11
C SER A 13 3.12 -5.93 23.51
N LEU A 14 2.62 -5.77 24.72
CA LEU A 14 1.38 -6.41 25.17
C LEU A 14 0.16 -5.84 24.44
N LEU A 15 0.11 -4.51 24.27
CA LEU A 15 -0.96 -3.84 23.52
C LEU A 15 -1.01 -4.34 22.08
N GLY A 16 0.12 -4.36 21.37
CA GLY A 16 0.20 -4.80 19.99
C GLY A 16 -0.27 -6.24 19.81
N VAL A 17 0.26 -7.17 20.61
CA VAL A 17 -0.18 -8.58 20.54
C VAL A 17 -1.67 -8.71 20.86
N THR A 18 -2.17 -8.00 21.87
CA THR A 18 -3.59 -8.09 22.24
C THR A 18 -4.49 -7.54 21.13
N ALA A 19 -4.15 -6.40 20.54
CA ALA A 19 -4.90 -5.81 19.44
C ALA A 19 -4.90 -6.73 18.21
N HIS A 20 -3.76 -7.36 17.92
CA HIS A 20 -3.59 -8.31 16.82
C HIS A 20 -4.50 -9.53 17.00
N GLU A 21 -4.39 -10.21 18.13
CA GLU A 21 -5.21 -11.42 18.41
C GLU A 21 -6.72 -11.08 18.47
N MET A 22 -7.08 -9.89 18.95
CA MET A 22 -8.48 -9.46 18.92
C MET A 22 -8.96 -9.19 17.50
N ALA A 23 -8.14 -8.63 16.62
CA ALA A 23 -8.51 -8.35 15.23
C ALA A 23 -8.77 -9.63 14.43
N HIS A 24 -8.13 -10.76 14.78
CA HIS A 24 -8.45 -12.06 14.21
C HIS A 24 -9.90 -12.49 14.40
N ALA A 25 -10.65 -11.89 15.35
CA ALA A 25 -12.09 -12.13 15.44
C ALA A 25 -12.84 -11.75 14.14
N TRP A 26 -12.34 -10.79 13.41
CA TRP A 26 -12.86 -10.37 12.09
C TRP A 26 -12.12 -11.05 10.94
N PHE A 27 -10.79 -10.89 10.90
CA PHE A 27 -9.93 -11.44 9.87
C PHE A 27 -9.43 -12.79 10.33
N GLN A 28 -9.92 -13.69 9.70
CA GLN A 28 -10.18 -15.04 9.42
C GLN A 28 -11.18 -15.78 10.33
N HIS A 29 -11.70 -15.23 11.40
CA HIS A 29 -12.79 -15.95 12.09
C HIS A 29 -14.16 -15.66 11.45
N LEU A 30 -14.59 -14.39 11.39
CA LEU A 30 -15.84 -14.03 10.72
C LEU A 30 -15.73 -14.01 9.20
N LEU A 31 -14.60 -13.57 8.69
CA LEU A 31 -14.22 -13.59 7.27
C LEU A 31 -13.28 -14.77 7.05
N ALA A 32 -13.82 -15.99 7.06
CA ALA A 32 -13.07 -17.23 7.16
C ALA A 32 -12.29 -17.58 5.87
N THR A 33 -11.35 -16.73 5.48
CA THR A 33 -10.40 -16.96 4.40
C THR A 33 -9.55 -18.20 4.68
N ASN A 34 -9.15 -18.94 3.66
CA ASN A 34 -8.23 -20.06 3.81
C ASN A 34 -6.81 -19.54 4.14
N GLU A 35 -6.44 -19.53 5.41
CA GLU A 35 -5.17 -19.00 5.93
C GLU A 35 -3.94 -19.70 5.37
N ALA A 36 -4.02 -21.01 5.12
CA ALA A 36 -2.91 -21.76 4.55
C ALA A 36 -2.55 -21.33 3.10
N LYS A 37 -3.54 -20.83 2.36
CA LYS A 37 -3.37 -20.34 0.97
C LYS A 37 -3.25 -18.84 0.87
N HIS A 38 -3.82 -18.12 1.81
CA HIS A 38 -3.96 -16.66 1.79
C HIS A 38 -3.59 -16.06 3.14
N SER A 39 -2.49 -16.51 3.73
CA SER A 39 -1.99 -16.05 5.05
C SER A 39 -1.88 -14.53 5.14
N TRP A 40 -1.57 -13.85 4.05
CA TRP A 40 -1.50 -12.40 3.98
C TRP A 40 -2.85 -11.69 4.14
N MET A 41 -3.98 -12.36 3.83
CA MET A 41 -5.33 -11.81 4.09
C MET A 41 -5.74 -11.99 5.56
N ASP A 42 -5.21 -13.00 6.21
CA ASP A 42 -5.37 -13.23 7.64
C ASP A 42 -4.47 -12.27 8.43
N GLU A 43 -3.19 -12.52 8.38
CA GLU A 43 -2.18 -11.82 9.19
C GLU A 43 -1.97 -10.36 8.75
N GLY A 44 -2.00 -10.11 7.44
CA GLY A 44 -1.74 -8.77 6.89
C GLY A 44 -2.89 -7.80 7.15
N PHE A 45 -4.14 -8.23 7.05
CA PHE A 45 -5.30 -7.39 7.37
C PHE A 45 -5.38 -7.13 8.87
N THR A 46 -5.08 -8.16 9.65
CA THR A 46 -4.98 -8.07 11.11
C THR A 46 -3.88 -7.09 11.52
N GLU A 47 -2.69 -7.18 10.93
CA GLU A 47 -1.56 -6.28 11.20
C GLU A 47 -1.87 -4.81 10.82
N TYR A 48 -2.59 -4.61 9.71
CA TYR A 48 -3.05 -3.29 9.29
C TYR A 48 -3.96 -2.65 10.36
N VAL A 49 -4.96 -3.40 10.83
CA VAL A 49 -5.89 -2.92 11.86
C VAL A 49 -5.20 -2.77 13.22
N THR A 50 -4.24 -3.64 13.54
CA THR A 50 -3.43 -3.56 14.76
C THR A 50 -2.70 -2.23 14.84
N SER A 51 -2.00 -1.83 13.78
CA SER A 51 -1.27 -0.55 13.73
C SER A 51 -2.19 0.65 13.98
N LEU A 52 -3.38 0.65 13.39
CA LEU A 52 -4.38 1.71 13.61
C LEU A 52 -4.89 1.70 15.06
N SER A 53 -5.14 0.51 15.62
CA SER A 53 -5.64 0.35 17.00
C SER A 53 -4.61 0.79 18.03
N GLU A 54 -3.34 0.46 17.85
CA GLU A 54 -2.24 0.90 18.71
C GLU A 54 -2.10 2.41 18.72
N ASN A 55 -2.18 3.05 17.55
CA ASN A 55 -2.11 4.49 17.43
C ASN A 55 -3.30 5.17 18.13
N TYR A 56 -4.52 4.65 17.93
CA TYR A 56 -5.71 5.16 18.59
C TYR A 56 -5.63 5.04 20.12
N VAL A 57 -5.24 3.88 20.66
CA VAL A 57 -5.14 3.68 22.12
C VAL A 57 -4.05 4.54 22.76
N ASN A 58 -2.96 4.83 22.04
CA ASN A 58 -1.88 5.68 22.51
C ASN A 58 -2.09 7.18 22.21
N ASP A 59 -3.27 7.57 21.72
CA ASP A 59 -3.60 8.94 21.33
C ASP A 59 -2.56 9.54 20.37
N LYS A 60 -2.20 8.75 19.35
CA LYS A 60 -1.24 9.13 18.31
C LYS A 60 -1.95 9.19 16.96
N ASP A 61 -1.61 10.21 16.21
CA ASP A 61 -2.01 10.37 14.81
C ASP A 61 -0.74 10.57 13.96
N PRO A 62 0.06 9.51 13.77
CA PRO A 62 1.27 9.62 13.00
C PRO A 62 0.96 9.75 11.51
N GLU A 63 1.77 10.54 10.82
CA GLU A 63 1.71 10.68 9.36
C GLU A 63 1.83 9.32 8.65
N PHE A 64 2.69 8.42 9.19
CA PHE A 64 2.91 7.07 8.67
C PHE A 64 2.50 5.99 9.69
N PRO A 65 1.20 5.68 9.81
CA PRO A 65 0.70 4.75 10.84
C PRO A 65 1.23 3.32 10.68
N HIS A 66 1.62 2.92 9.47
CA HIS A 66 2.11 1.57 9.14
C HIS A 66 3.64 1.49 8.97
N LYS A 67 4.39 2.46 9.50
CA LYS A 67 5.84 2.53 9.32
C LYS A 67 6.58 1.24 9.67
N SER A 68 6.21 0.57 10.76
CA SER A 68 6.84 -0.70 11.17
C SER A 68 6.66 -1.81 10.13
N SER A 69 5.49 -1.86 9.49
CA SER A 69 5.22 -2.82 8.41
C SER A 69 6.06 -2.50 7.17
N TYR A 70 6.21 -1.23 6.81
CA TYR A 70 7.10 -0.82 5.72
C TYR A 70 8.56 -1.14 6.01
N ASP A 71 9.06 -0.81 7.18
CA ASP A 71 10.45 -1.08 7.56
C ASP A 71 10.79 -2.59 7.44
N ARG A 72 9.88 -3.45 7.93
CA ARG A 72 10.07 -4.90 7.83
C ARG A 72 9.92 -5.43 6.42
N TYR A 73 9.01 -4.86 5.63
CA TYR A 73 8.86 -5.21 4.21
C TYR A 73 10.10 -4.81 3.41
N TYR A 74 10.71 -3.64 3.67
CA TYR A 74 11.95 -3.24 3.02
C TYR A 74 13.11 -4.21 3.32
N LEU A 75 13.19 -4.73 4.54
CA LEU A 75 14.16 -5.77 4.86
C LEU A 75 13.91 -7.05 4.04
N LEU A 76 12.65 -7.46 3.87
CA LEU A 76 12.30 -8.61 3.02
C LEU A 76 12.65 -8.33 1.55
N ALA A 77 12.23 -7.17 1.04
CA ALA A 77 12.45 -6.78 -0.36
C ALA A 77 13.93 -6.70 -0.74
N SER A 78 14.81 -6.32 0.20
CA SER A 78 16.26 -6.25 0.00
C SER A 78 16.99 -7.56 0.27
N SER A 79 16.36 -8.53 0.92
CA SER A 79 17.01 -9.76 1.38
C SER A 79 17.30 -10.79 0.27
N GLY A 80 16.59 -10.71 -0.85
CA GLY A 80 16.60 -11.75 -1.89
C GLY A 80 15.77 -13.01 -1.55
N PHE A 81 15.10 -13.05 -0.38
CA PHE A 81 14.26 -14.17 0.06
C PHE A 81 12.76 -13.95 -0.16
N GLU A 82 12.39 -12.85 -0.80
CA GLU A 82 11.00 -12.56 -1.07
C GLU A 82 10.40 -13.56 -2.05
N GLN A 83 9.26 -14.13 -1.68
CA GLN A 83 8.47 -15.05 -2.48
C GLN A 83 7.07 -14.49 -2.68
N ALA A 84 6.33 -15.02 -3.67
CA ALA A 84 4.95 -14.61 -3.90
C ALA A 84 4.07 -14.87 -2.67
N GLN A 85 3.23 -13.92 -2.30
CA GLN A 85 2.33 -14.06 -1.12
C GLN A 85 1.28 -15.17 -1.30
N THR A 86 1.01 -15.60 -2.54
CA THR A 86 0.06 -16.67 -2.87
C THR A 86 0.62 -18.07 -2.71
N ILE A 87 1.89 -18.23 -2.31
CA ILE A 87 2.43 -19.56 -1.99
C ILE A 87 1.79 -20.06 -0.68
N HIS A 88 1.59 -21.37 -0.61
CA HIS A 88 1.11 -22.00 0.62
C HIS A 88 2.07 -21.74 1.79
N SER A 89 1.55 -21.48 2.98
CA SER A 89 2.34 -21.15 4.17
C SER A 89 3.50 -22.10 4.43
N ASP A 90 3.32 -23.42 4.22
CA ASP A 90 4.33 -24.44 4.42
C ASP A 90 5.44 -24.47 3.35
N ARG A 91 5.35 -23.65 2.32
CA ARG A 91 6.30 -23.66 1.19
C ARG A 91 7.23 -22.44 1.14
N TYR A 92 7.21 -21.63 2.19
CA TYR A 92 8.22 -20.59 2.33
C TYR A 92 9.56 -21.21 2.71
N ASP A 93 10.63 -20.76 2.05
CA ASP A 93 11.97 -21.28 2.28
C ASP A 93 12.50 -20.89 3.68
N TYR A 94 12.03 -19.76 4.22
CA TYR A 94 12.47 -19.22 5.50
C TYR A 94 11.32 -18.65 6.31
N ASN A 95 11.29 -18.91 7.62
CA ASN A 95 10.31 -18.35 8.54
C ASN A 95 10.28 -16.81 8.54
N PHE A 96 11.44 -16.17 8.38
CA PHE A 96 11.51 -14.71 8.24
C PHE A 96 10.75 -14.25 7.00
N ALA A 97 10.94 -14.91 5.84
CA ALA A 97 10.25 -14.56 4.61
C ALA A 97 8.74 -14.75 4.73
N TYR A 98 8.29 -15.84 5.36
CA TYR A 98 6.87 -16.04 5.69
C TYR A 98 6.32 -14.91 6.55
N GLY A 99 6.92 -14.66 7.72
CA GLY A 99 6.41 -13.65 8.65
C GLY A 99 6.41 -12.23 8.06
N ALA A 100 7.50 -11.83 7.37
CA ALA A 100 7.53 -10.52 6.73
C ALA A 100 6.54 -10.40 5.54
N SER A 101 6.31 -11.49 4.82
CA SER A 101 5.37 -11.51 3.69
C SER A 101 3.92 -11.51 4.16
N ALA A 102 3.53 -12.42 5.06
CA ALA A 102 2.15 -12.55 5.50
C ALA A 102 1.70 -11.30 6.29
N TYR A 103 2.47 -10.90 7.29
CA TYR A 103 2.14 -9.78 8.18
C TYR A 103 2.43 -8.42 7.52
N SER A 104 3.71 -8.10 7.34
CA SER A 104 4.14 -6.75 6.99
C SER A 104 3.81 -6.38 5.55
N LYS A 105 4.18 -7.22 4.56
CA LYS A 105 3.82 -6.98 3.16
C LYS A 105 2.30 -7.03 2.96
N GLY A 106 1.57 -7.87 3.72
CA GLY A 106 0.10 -7.90 3.69
C GLY A 106 -0.53 -6.62 4.25
N SER A 107 0.03 -6.03 5.31
CA SER A 107 -0.38 -4.72 5.82
C SER A 107 -0.05 -3.60 4.83
N VAL A 108 1.15 -3.62 4.23
CA VAL A 108 1.56 -2.65 3.19
C VAL A 108 0.68 -2.75 1.95
N PHE A 109 0.21 -3.95 1.57
CA PHE A 109 -0.77 -4.12 0.50
C PHE A 109 -2.02 -3.27 0.74
N LEU A 110 -2.61 -3.28 1.94
CA LEU A 110 -3.77 -2.45 2.24
C LEU A 110 -3.42 -0.96 2.25
N SER A 111 -2.28 -0.59 2.81
CA SER A 111 -1.81 0.81 2.82
C SER A 111 -1.63 1.35 1.40
N GLN A 112 -0.96 0.60 0.53
CA GLN A 112 -0.78 0.95 -0.88
C GLN A 112 -2.08 0.94 -1.67
N LEU A 113 -3.00 0.02 -1.37
CA LEU A 113 -4.34 0.06 -1.95
C LEU A 113 -5.05 1.37 -1.58
N GLY A 114 -4.94 1.80 -0.32
CA GLY A 114 -5.49 3.09 0.14
C GLY A 114 -4.87 4.30 -0.58
N TYR A 115 -3.58 4.23 -0.93
CA TYR A 115 -2.92 5.23 -1.78
C TYR A 115 -3.54 5.26 -3.19
N ILE A 116 -3.76 4.09 -3.80
CA ILE A 116 -4.30 3.96 -5.16
C ILE A 116 -5.76 4.44 -5.25
N ILE A 117 -6.63 3.96 -4.36
CA ILE A 117 -8.08 4.19 -4.44
C ILE A 117 -8.58 5.34 -3.56
N GLY A 118 -7.74 5.88 -2.70
CA GLY A 118 -8.08 6.86 -1.66
C GLY A 118 -8.48 6.20 -0.33
N LYS A 119 -8.09 6.83 0.80
CA LYS A 119 -8.38 6.32 2.17
C LYS A 119 -9.86 6.07 2.42
N ASP A 120 -10.73 6.97 1.96
CA ASP A 120 -12.18 6.84 2.14
C ASP A 120 -12.74 5.62 1.42
N ASN A 121 -12.26 5.36 0.20
CA ASN A 121 -12.67 4.19 -0.57
C ASN A 121 -12.11 2.90 0.04
N LEU A 122 -10.90 2.90 0.60
CA LEU A 122 -10.38 1.76 1.35
C LEU A 122 -11.25 1.46 2.57
N ASN A 123 -11.63 2.48 3.36
CA ASN A 123 -12.50 2.32 4.51
C ASN A 123 -13.89 1.78 4.12
N LYS A 124 -14.48 2.28 3.03
CA LYS A 124 -15.74 1.77 2.47
C LYS A 124 -15.58 0.32 1.99
N THR A 125 -14.45 0.00 1.36
CA THR A 125 -14.11 -1.34 0.89
C THR A 125 -14.06 -2.34 2.03
N LEU A 126 -13.32 -2.05 3.10
CA LEU A 126 -13.22 -2.92 4.27
C LEU A 126 -14.58 -3.14 4.95
N LYS A 127 -15.39 -2.09 5.13
CA LYS A 127 -16.73 -2.18 5.70
C LYS A 127 -17.69 -3.02 4.83
N ARG A 128 -17.63 -2.81 3.51
CA ARG A 128 -18.45 -3.55 2.56
C ARG A 128 -18.02 -5.01 2.47
N TYR A 129 -16.72 -5.27 2.42
CA TYR A 129 -16.14 -6.61 2.45
C TYR A 129 -16.61 -7.40 3.67
N TYR A 130 -16.51 -6.80 4.86
CA TYR A 130 -17.06 -7.38 6.08
C TYR A 130 -18.56 -7.68 5.96
N THR A 131 -19.35 -6.72 5.50
CA THR A 131 -20.80 -6.85 5.44
C THR A 131 -21.24 -7.97 4.49
N GLU A 132 -20.60 -8.07 3.32
CA GLU A 132 -20.97 -9.04 2.28
C GLU A 132 -20.42 -10.46 2.55
N PHE A 133 -19.29 -10.57 3.25
CA PHE A 133 -18.56 -11.83 3.40
C PHE A 133 -18.46 -12.39 4.83
N LYS A 134 -18.97 -11.71 5.84
CA LYS A 134 -19.04 -12.31 7.18
C LYS A 134 -19.75 -13.66 7.16
N PHE A 135 -19.18 -14.64 7.86
CA PHE A 135 -19.60 -16.03 7.89
C PHE A 135 -19.46 -16.79 6.55
N LYS A 136 -18.60 -16.33 5.67
CA LYS A 136 -18.24 -16.96 4.40
C LYS A 136 -16.73 -17.17 4.30
N HIS A 137 -16.29 -17.75 3.17
CA HIS A 137 -14.89 -18.07 2.88
C HIS A 137 -14.40 -17.22 1.68
N PRO A 138 -14.20 -15.90 1.85
CA PRO A 138 -13.79 -15.04 0.76
C PRO A 138 -12.36 -15.34 0.29
N THR A 139 -12.12 -15.01 -0.96
CA THR A 139 -10.83 -15.12 -1.63
C THR A 139 -10.25 -13.74 -1.93
N PRO A 140 -8.97 -13.63 -2.34
CA PRO A 140 -8.39 -12.37 -2.81
C PRO A 140 -9.20 -11.68 -3.91
N ASN A 141 -9.77 -12.47 -4.83
CA ASN A 141 -10.60 -11.92 -5.90
C ASN A 141 -11.92 -11.32 -5.40
N ASP A 142 -12.48 -11.86 -4.31
CA ASP A 142 -13.68 -11.29 -3.71
C ASP A 142 -13.40 -9.94 -3.08
N PHE A 143 -12.28 -9.80 -2.38
CA PHE A 143 -11.82 -8.52 -1.83
C PHE A 143 -11.55 -7.50 -2.94
N LYS A 144 -10.79 -7.90 -3.97
CA LYS A 144 -10.50 -7.06 -5.14
C LYS A 144 -11.78 -6.53 -5.78
N ARG A 145 -12.77 -7.40 -6.08
CA ARG A 145 -14.06 -6.97 -6.67
C ARG A 145 -14.81 -5.96 -5.81
N ILE A 146 -14.72 -6.05 -4.48
CA ILE A 146 -15.32 -5.04 -3.61
C ILE A 146 -14.59 -3.71 -3.76
N ALA A 147 -13.25 -3.73 -3.78
CA ALA A 147 -12.44 -2.53 -3.98
C ALA A 147 -12.73 -1.86 -5.32
N GLU A 148 -12.78 -2.62 -6.40
CA GLU A 148 -13.15 -2.14 -7.75
C GLU A 148 -14.54 -1.51 -7.78
N LYS A 149 -15.55 -2.16 -7.18
CA LYS A 149 -16.92 -1.62 -7.10
C LYS A 149 -17.06 -0.36 -6.24
N VAL A 150 -16.16 -0.14 -5.30
CA VAL A 150 -16.19 1.02 -4.41
C VAL A 150 -15.44 2.19 -5.02
N SER A 151 -14.32 1.92 -5.70
CA SER A 151 -13.43 2.95 -6.26
C SER A 151 -13.72 3.29 -7.71
N ASP A 152 -14.42 2.42 -8.44
CA ASP A 152 -14.60 2.47 -9.90
C ASP A 152 -13.28 2.43 -10.68
N LEU A 153 -12.27 1.72 -10.11
CA LEU A 153 -10.94 1.55 -10.68
C LEU A 153 -10.66 0.07 -10.93
N GLU A 154 -9.88 -0.26 -11.98
CA GLU A 154 -9.44 -1.62 -12.29
C GLU A 154 -8.22 -1.99 -11.45
N LEU A 155 -8.29 -3.11 -10.70
CA LEU A 155 -7.28 -3.51 -9.72
C LEU A 155 -6.69 -4.91 -9.94
N GLU A 156 -7.02 -5.58 -11.05
CA GLU A 156 -6.47 -6.92 -11.35
C GLU A 156 -4.94 -6.89 -11.43
N TRP A 157 -4.36 -5.86 -12.08
CA TRP A 157 -2.92 -5.66 -12.17
C TRP A 157 -2.27 -5.55 -10.78
N TYR A 158 -2.91 -4.80 -9.86
CA TYR A 158 -2.40 -4.58 -8.51
C TYR A 158 -2.38 -5.88 -7.71
N LEU A 159 -3.50 -6.62 -7.70
CA LEU A 159 -3.58 -7.90 -7.01
C LEU A 159 -2.54 -8.89 -7.55
N ASN A 160 -2.39 -8.96 -8.88
CA ASN A 160 -1.45 -9.88 -9.52
C ASN A 160 0.01 -9.54 -9.21
N GLU A 161 0.41 -8.29 -9.46
CA GLU A 161 1.80 -7.86 -9.29
C GLU A 161 2.21 -7.93 -7.82
N TRP A 162 1.34 -7.50 -6.91
CA TRP A 162 1.66 -7.44 -5.50
C TRP A 162 1.68 -8.82 -4.83
N THR A 163 0.74 -9.70 -5.16
CA THR A 163 0.57 -10.96 -4.42
C THR A 163 1.16 -12.19 -5.11
N ARG A 164 1.19 -12.20 -6.44
CA ARG A 164 1.64 -13.37 -7.23
C ARG A 164 3.08 -13.29 -7.69
N THR A 165 3.73 -12.17 -7.46
CA THR A 165 5.13 -11.96 -7.85
C THR A 165 5.96 -11.41 -6.69
N PRO A 166 7.28 -11.56 -6.70
CA PRO A 166 8.20 -10.84 -5.83
C PRO A 166 8.64 -9.50 -6.45
N HIS A 167 7.85 -8.93 -7.35
CA HIS A 167 8.15 -7.65 -7.96
C HIS A 167 8.06 -6.53 -6.93
N LYS A 168 8.72 -5.41 -7.20
CA LYS A 168 8.85 -4.27 -6.29
C LYS A 168 8.43 -2.99 -6.96
N VAL A 169 7.94 -2.07 -6.14
CA VAL A 169 7.80 -0.66 -6.48
C VAL A 169 9.17 -0.01 -6.31
N ASP A 170 9.68 0.62 -7.35
CA ASP A 170 10.95 1.37 -7.31
C ASP A 170 10.94 2.39 -8.44
N TYR A 171 11.03 3.66 -8.09
CA TYR A 171 11.01 4.79 -9.02
C TYR A 171 12.17 5.74 -8.75
N GLY A 172 12.76 6.23 -9.81
CA GLY A 172 13.76 7.30 -9.78
C GLY A 172 13.22 8.59 -10.40
N ILE A 173 13.81 9.68 -10.03
CA ILE A 173 13.51 11.01 -10.57
C ILE A 173 14.79 11.68 -11.04
N ASP A 174 14.77 12.21 -12.27
CA ASP A 174 15.77 13.12 -12.80
C ASP A 174 15.11 14.47 -13.08
N ILE A 175 15.80 15.54 -12.72
CA ILE A 175 15.30 16.90 -12.87
C ILE A 175 16.27 17.69 -13.76
N SER A 176 15.81 18.11 -14.92
CA SER A 176 16.54 19.06 -15.75
C SER A 176 16.03 20.47 -15.45
N LEU A 177 16.86 21.26 -14.77
CA LEU A 177 16.62 22.67 -14.46
C LEU A 177 17.55 23.57 -15.28
N LEU A 178 17.69 23.31 -16.58
CA LEU A 178 18.32 24.27 -17.48
C LEU A 178 17.46 25.53 -17.52
N GLU A 179 18.04 26.70 -17.72
CA GLU A 179 17.36 28.02 -17.61
C GLU A 179 16.04 28.15 -18.39
N SER A 180 15.83 27.30 -19.41
CA SER A 180 14.61 27.22 -20.22
C SER A 180 13.75 25.96 -19.95
N ASP A 181 14.31 24.90 -19.35
CA ASP A 181 13.68 23.59 -19.31
C ASP A 181 13.34 23.21 -17.87
N ARG A 182 12.06 23.04 -17.62
CA ARG A 182 11.48 22.66 -16.32
C ARG A 182 10.93 21.24 -16.42
N VAL A 183 11.74 20.33 -16.97
CA VAL A 183 11.33 18.96 -17.26
C VAL A 183 11.67 18.05 -16.08
N ILE A 184 10.69 17.30 -15.65
CA ILE A 184 10.85 16.21 -14.68
C ILE A 184 10.73 14.90 -15.44
N THR A 185 11.74 14.06 -15.32
CA THR A 185 11.78 12.71 -15.89
C THR A 185 11.69 11.69 -14.78
N LEU A 186 10.65 10.89 -14.79
CA LEU A 186 10.45 9.75 -13.88
C LEU A 186 10.95 8.47 -14.55
N LYS A 187 11.60 7.61 -13.77
CA LYS A 187 12.08 6.30 -14.24
C LYS A 187 11.48 5.19 -13.37
N ARG A 188 10.79 4.25 -13.99
CA ARG A 188 10.34 3.05 -13.31
C ARG A 188 11.45 2.00 -13.31
N ILE A 189 12.11 1.82 -12.17
CA ILE A 189 13.20 0.88 -11.94
C ILE A 189 12.62 -0.49 -11.57
N GLY A 190 11.62 -0.49 -10.69
CA GLY A 190 10.86 -1.67 -10.32
C GLY A 190 9.90 -2.16 -11.40
N ARG A 191 9.18 -3.24 -11.11
CA ARG A 191 8.25 -3.84 -12.07
C ARG A 191 6.79 -3.55 -11.77
N ILE A 192 6.45 -3.19 -10.54
CA ILE A 192 5.07 -2.84 -10.18
C ILE A 192 4.79 -1.42 -10.66
N PRO A 193 3.86 -1.23 -11.61
CA PRO A 193 3.48 0.10 -12.06
C PRO A 193 2.50 0.72 -11.06
N MET A 194 2.90 1.84 -10.44
CA MET A 194 2.04 2.58 -9.51
C MET A 194 1.62 3.92 -10.12
N PRO A 195 0.47 4.48 -9.76
CA PRO A 195 0.24 5.90 -9.95
C PRO A 195 1.24 6.68 -9.08
N ILE A 196 1.63 7.87 -9.50
CA ILE A 196 2.67 8.66 -8.83
C ILE A 196 2.14 10.05 -8.47
N GLU A 197 2.41 10.48 -7.26
CA GLU A 197 2.21 11.85 -6.80
C GLU A 197 3.55 12.58 -6.76
N ILE A 198 3.58 13.79 -7.31
CA ILE A 198 4.77 14.65 -7.31
C ILE A 198 4.39 15.99 -6.68
N VAL A 199 5.12 16.39 -5.67
CA VAL A 199 5.02 17.75 -5.13
C VAL A 199 6.22 18.57 -5.57
N VAL A 200 5.94 19.68 -6.24
CA VAL A 200 6.92 20.66 -6.68
C VAL A 200 6.81 21.90 -5.81
N SER A 201 7.84 22.21 -5.04
CA SER A 201 7.90 23.39 -4.18
C SER A 201 8.67 24.52 -4.86
N PHE A 202 8.24 25.77 -4.63
CA PHE A 202 8.80 26.96 -5.26
C PHE A 202 9.45 27.91 -4.24
N GLU A 203 10.28 28.84 -4.74
CA GLU A 203 11.02 29.80 -3.93
C GLU A 203 10.09 30.78 -3.16
N ASP A 204 8.86 31.01 -3.64
CA ASP A 204 7.86 31.83 -2.98
C ASP A 204 7.11 31.11 -1.83
N GLY A 205 7.48 29.85 -1.54
CA GLY A 205 6.87 29.01 -0.51
C GLY A 205 5.58 28.32 -0.95
N SER A 206 5.14 28.51 -2.20
CA SER A 206 4.01 27.74 -2.75
C SER A 206 4.44 26.36 -3.24
N SER A 207 3.49 25.47 -3.44
CA SER A 207 3.72 24.15 -4.03
C SER A 207 2.58 23.75 -4.95
N ASP A 208 2.91 22.99 -5.99
CA ASP A 208 1.97 22.39 -6.91
C ASP A 208 2.04 20.87 -6.79
N MET A 209 0.88 20.20 -6.84
CA MET A 209 0.77 18.75 -6.84
C MET A 209 0.42 18.25 -8.24
N TYR A 210 1.21 17.29 -8.72
CA TYR A 210 1.01 16.59 -9.99
C TYR A 210 0.65 15.14 -9.70
N TYR A 211 -0.40 14.63 -10.33
CA TYR A 211 -0.78 13.23 -10.23
C TYR A 211 -0.71 12.56 -11.60
N ILE A 212 0.05 11.49 -11.69
CA ILE A 212 0.25 10.70 -12.90
C ILE A 212 -0.43 9.35 -12.70
N PRO A 213 -1.61 9.13 -13.29
CA PRO A 213 -2.28 7.84 -13.20
C PRO A 213 -1.46 6.74 -13.89
N ASN A 214 -1.59 5.50 -13.41
CA ASN A 214 -1.21 4.33 -14.18
C ASN A 214 -2.31 3.99 -15.18
N ASP A 215 -1.99 3.73 -16.45
CA ASP A 215 -2.95 3.43 -17.51
C ASP A 215 -3.80 2.17 -17.25
N LEU A 216 -3.28 1.22 -16.44
CA LEU A 216 -4.02 0.01 -16.06
C LEU A 216 -5.16 0.25 -15.06
N LEU A 217 -5.25 1.45 -14.45
CA LEU A 217 -6.35 1.81 -13.54
C LEU A 217 -7.66 2.11 -14.27
N TYR A 218 -7.59 2.50 -15.54
CA TYR A 218 -8.72 3.03 -16.33
C TYR A 218 -9.45 4.19 -15.65
N GLY A 219 -8.76 4.93 -14.79
CA GLY A 219 -9.27 6.04 -14.01
C GLY A 219 -8.25 6.56 -13.00
N TYR A 220 -8.72 7.32 -12.05
CA TYR A 220 -7.91 7.87 -10.95
C TYR A 220 -8.76 8.13 -9.71
N LYS A 221 -8.10 8.23 -8.54
CA LYS A 221 -8.77 8.55 -7.28
C LYS A 221 -9.25 10.00 -7.24
N SER A 222 -10.23 10.29 -6.38
CA SER A 222 -10.66 11.67 -6.12
C SER A 222 -9.65 12.41 -5.25
N PHE A 223 -9.49 13.70 -5.50
CA PHE A 223 -8.66 14.61 -4.70
C PHE A 223 -9.55 15.67 -4.03
N ASN A 224 -9.17 16.10 -2.83
CA ASN A 224 -9.83 17.20 -2.12
C ASN A 224 -9.24 18.56 -2.50
N ASP A 225 -7.96 18.58 -2.87
CA ASP A 225 -7.20 19.77 -3.23
C ASP A 225 -7.02 19.86 -4.75
N GLU A 226 -6.57 21.00 -5.22
CA GLU A 226 -6.25 21.22 -6.64
C GLU A 226 -5.00 20.43 -7.02
N VAL A 227 -5.11 19.62 -8.08
CA VAL A 227 -4.06 18.74 -8.56
C VAL A 227 -3.94 18.85 -10.07
N TYR A 228 -2.72 18.97 -10.57
CA TYR A 228 -2.44 18.85 -12.00
C TYR A 228 -2.54 17.38 -12.40
N LEU A 229 -3.67 17.00 -13.00
CA LEU A 229 -3.86 15.66 -13.51
C LEU A 229 -3.11 15.52 -14.84
N MET A 230 -2.16 14.59 -14.85
CA MET A 230 -1.33 14.31 -16.01
C MET A 230 -1.91 13.18 -16.86
N GLU A 231 -1.43 13.04 -18.09
CA GLU A 231 -1.77 11.89 -18.94
C GLU A 231 -1.32 10.57 -18.27
N PRO A 232 -2.09 9.50 -18.40
CA PRO A 232 -1.74 8.22 -17.78
C PRO A 232 -0.38 7.69 -18.25
N TRP A 233 0.44 7.24 -17.30
CA TRP A 233 1.71 6.59 -17.64
C TRP A 233 1.46 5.20 -18.20
N ASN A 234 1.82 5.00 -19.46
CA ASN A 234 1.73 3.69 -20.10
C ASN A 234 2.66 2.69 -19.41
N TRP A 235 2.11 1.59 -18.94
CA TRP A 235 2.83 0.60 -18.14
C TRP A 235 4.01 -0.06 -18.88
N VAL A 236 4.03 -0.04 -20.22
CA VAL A 236 5.15 -0.56 -21.04
C VAL A 236 6.34 0.39 -21.01
N SER A 237 6.10 1.71 -20.92
CA SER A 237 7.14 2.71 -20.88
C SER A 237 7.87 2.71 -19.54
N LYS A 238 9.19 2.75 -19.58
CA LYS A 238 10.03 2.84 -18.38
C LYS A 238 10.29 4.28 -17.92
N GLU A 239 10.02 5.23 -18.77
CA GLU A 239 10.24 6.65 -18.51
C GLU A 239 8.96 7.43 -18.80
N TYR A 240 8.77 8.50 -18.03
CA TYR A 240 7.70 9.47 -18.19
C TYR A 240 8.25 10.87 -17.97
N GLU A 241 7.98 11.75 -18.90
CA GLU A 241 8.46 13.13 -18.86
C GLU A 241 7.29 14.10 -18.86
N PHE A 242 7.39 15.14 -18.05
CA PHE A 242 6.45 16.24 -18.07
C PHE A 242 7.11 17.56 -17.72
N GLU A 243 6.51 18.65 -18.18
CA GLU A 243 6.97 20.01 -17.91
C GLU A 243 6.17 20.62 -16.75
N VAL A 244 6.86 21.21 -15.78
CA VAL A 244 6.24 21.92 -14.67
C VAL A 244 5.66 23.24 -15.15
N VAL A 245 4.38 23.45 -14.91
CA VAL A 245 3.64 24.65 -15.35
C VAL A 245 4.17 25.93 -14.68
N GLY A 246 4.18 27.03 -15.44
CA GLY A 246 4.52 28.37 -14.93
C GLY A 246 6.01 28.69 -14.96
N SER A 247 6.41 29.82 -14.32
CA SER A 247 7.77 30.37 -14.37
C SER A 247 8.43 30.53 -12.99
N LYS A 248 7.78 30.05 -11.91
CA LYS A 248 8.31 30.14 -10.56
C LYS A 248 9.56 29.24 -10.42
N LYS A 249 10.56 29.69 -9.70
CA LYS A 249 11.78 28.91 -9.48
C LYS A 249 11.52 27.72 -8.58
N ILE A 250 11.82 26.52 -9.09
CA ILE A 250 11.69 25.26 -8.36
C ILE A 250 12.80 25.17 -7.31
N THR A 251 12.44 24.80 -6.08
CA THR A 251 13.37 24.60 -4.97
C THR A 251 13.47 23.15 -4.52
N LYS A 252 12.37 22.39 -4.68
CA LYS A 252 12.29 20.97 -4.28
C LYS A 252 11.31 20.23 -5.15
N VAL A 253 11.57 18.95 -5.40
CA VAL A 253 10.65 18.00 -6.01
C VAL A 253 10.64 16.73 -5.17
N GLU A 254 9.48 16.27 -4.80
CA GLU A 254 9.28 15.05 -4.00
C GLU A 254 8.37 14.08 -4.73
N ILE A 255 8.74 12.79 -4.70
CA ILE A 255 7.89 11.68 -5.14
C ILE A 255 7.16 11.14 -3.91
N ASP A 256 5.85 10.96 -4.01
CA ASP A 256 4.99 10.33 -2.99
C ASP A 256 5.29 10.89 -1.58
N PRO A 257 5.14 12.21 -1.37
CA PRO A 257 5.49 12.93 -0.15
C PRO A 257 4.66 12.51 1.06
#